data_3954120f5668055222d198e792202e77
#
_entry.id   3954120f5668055222d198e792202e77
#
_cell.length_a   1.000
_cell.length_b   1.000
_cell.length_c   1.000
_cell.angle_alpha   90.00
_cell.angle_beta   90.00
_cell.angle_gamma   90.00
#
_symmetry.space_group_name_H-M   'P 1'
#
loop_
_entity.id
_entity.type
_entity.pdbx_description
1 polymer ?
#
loop_
_entity_poly.entity_id
_entity_poly.type
_entity_poly.pdbx_seq_one_letter_code
_entity_poly.pdbx_strand_id
1 'polypeptide(L)'
;MKAAIAKYIEYLRSVRNASPHTIVNYESDLQQFVAFLMPPGTPEPSFSSIDHRVIREFTGHLHDLGLQKSSIARKLAAIRSLFKYCVRMGMRKDNPARLVAMPKLPKRLPSVLSAEELNTFLDQFTEIAAAATPVRRENKRCLSSPKKPSPARADARVLVRRDRALFEFLYGCGLRASELTGLNLTDLDRQEQILRVRGKGRRERVVPFGSKAQAALEAYWPVRIDLIRAGADRQRRLRNTLPPEPEAIFLNYSGRRIGQRSVGRLVKKYSRLANMDWDLHPHSLRHAFATHLLADGADLRAIQELLGHKSLSTTQKYTHATIRQLMEVYDKAHPRA
;
A
#
# COMPACT_ATOMS: atom_id res chain seq x y z
N MET A 1 -12.22 -31.09 -5.67
CA MET A 1 -11.42 -30.05 -5.01
C MET A 1 -11.79 -28.64 -5.48
N LYS A 2 -11.88 -28.38 -6.77
CA LYS A 2 -12.26 -27.07 -7.34
C LYS A 2 -13.58 -26.52 -6.77
N ALA A 3 -14.63 -27.35 -6.66
CA ALA A 3 -15.90 -26.97 -6.08
C ALA A 3 -15.80 -26.57 -4.59
N ALA A 4 -14.96 -27.25 -3.80
CA ALA A 4 -14.75 -26.89 -2.40
C ALA A 4 -14.02 -25.55 -2.25
N ILE A 5 -13.07 -25.26 -3.15
CA ILE A 5 -12.38 -23.96 -3.19
C ILE A 5 -13.35 -22.84 -3.54
N ALA A 6 -14.21 -23.03 -4.54
CA ALA A 6 -15.23 -22.04 -4.92
C ALA A 6 -16.16 -21.70 -3.74
N LYS A 7 -16.69 -22.72 -3.06
CA LYS A 7 -17.50 -22.54 -1.84
C LYS A 7 -16.73 -21.85 -0.71
N TYR A 8 -15.45 -22.16 -0.53
CA TYR A 8 -14.60 -21.52 0.46
C TYR A 8 -14.35 -20.05 0.13
N ILE A 9 -14.08 -19.70 -1.13
CA ILE A 9 -13.91 -18.30 -1.55
C ILE A 9 -15.19 -17.50 -1.33
N GLU A 10 -16.35 -18.08 -1.63
CA GLU A 10 -17.63 -17.45 -1.34
C GLU A 10 -17.88 -17.27 0.16
N TYR A 11 -17.55 -18.27 0.98
CA TYR A 11 -17.58 -18.16 2.44
C TYR A 11 -16.68 -17.04 2.95
N LEU A 12 -15.46 -16.88 2.40
CA LEU A 12 -14.57 -15.78 2.76
C LEU A 12 -15.17 -14.43 2.41
N ARG A 13 -15.91 -14.34 1.30
CA ARG A 13 -16.53 -13.11 0.82
C ARG A 13 -17.77 -12.75 1.64
N SER A 14 -18.70 -13.69 1.78
CA SER A 14 -20.04 -13.45 2.34
C SER A 14 -20.09 -13.54 3.87
N VAL A 15 -19.42 -14.54 4.46
CA VAL A 15 -19.50 -14.80 5.92
C VAL A 15 -18.34 -14.18 6.68
N ARG A 16 -17.11 -14.30 6.14
CA ARG A 16 -15.90 -13.78 6.83
C ARG A 16 -15.62 -12.33 6.51
N ASN A 17 -16.30 -11.74 5.57
CA ASN A 17 -16.10 -10.37 5.09
C ASN A 17 -14.59 -10.07 4.89
N ALA A 18 -13.90 -11.02 4.24
CA ALA A 18 -12.47 -10.91 3.99
C ALA A 18 -12.19 -9.79 3.00
N SER A 19 -11.00 -9.16 3.11
CA SER A 19 -10.64 -8.10 2.17
C SER A 19 -10.51 -8.65 0.75
N PRO A 20 -10.82 -7.84 -0.30
CA PRO A 20 -10.64 -8.26 -1.70
C PRO A 20 -9.24 -8.80 -1.98
N HIS A 21 -8.20 -8.18 -1.42
CA HIS A 21 -6.83 -8.66 -1.54
C HIS A 21 -6.59 -10.04 -0.91
N THR A 22 -7.22 -10.30 0.23
CA THR A 22 -7.14 -11.63 0.87
C THR A 22 -7.78 -12.68 -0.01
N ILE A 23 -8.95 -12.38 -0.57
CA ILE A 23 -9.69 -13.28 -1.45
C ILE A 23 -8.86 -13.61 -2.69
N VAL A 24 -8.39 -12.59 -3.42
CA VAL A 24 -7.57 -12.77 -4.65
C VAL A 24 -6.28 -13.56 -4.36
N ASN A 25 -5.58 -13.24 -3.27
CA ASN A 25 -4.35 -13.94 -2.91
C ASN A 25 -4.63 -15.40 -2.54
N TYR A 26 -5.65 -15.67 -1.74
CA TYR A 26 -6.00 -17.03 -1.35
C TYR A 26 -6.48 -17.86 -2.53
N GLU A 27 -7.29 -17.27 -3.39
CA GLU A 27 -7.75 -17.92 -4.62
C GLU A 27 -6.57 -18.31 -5.51
N SER A 28 -5.65 -17.37 -5.78
CA SER A 28 -4.44 -17.63 -6.56
C SER A 28 -3.54 -18.70 -5.91
N ASP A 29 -3.36 -18.64 -4.58
CA ASP A 29 -2.54 -19.62 -3.85
C ASP A 29 -3.12 -21.02 -3.90
N LEU A 30 -4.45 -21.13 -3.78
CA LEU A 30 -5.16 -22.41 -3.84
C LEU A 30 -5.20 -22.96 -5.28
N GLN A 31 -5.31 -22.09 -6.30
CA GLN A 31 -5.21 -22.51 -7.70
C GLN A 31 -3.84 -23.11 -8.01
N GLN A 32 -2.75 -22.52 -7.48
CA GLN A 32 -1.40 -23.08 -7.64
C GLN A 32 -1.26 -24.42 -6.93
N PHE A 33 -1.88 -24.60 -5.76
CA PHE A 33 -1.90 -25.88 -5.09
C PHE A 33 -2.67 -26.94 -5.90
N VAL A 34 -3.81 -26.58 -6.49
CA VAL A 34 -4.56 -27.47 -7.39
C VAL A 34 -3.74 -27.84 -8.62
N ALA A 35 -3.05 -26.88 -9.23
CA ALA A 35 -2.19 -27.12 -10.40
C ALA A 35 -1.04 -28.09 -10.08
N PHE A 36 -0.46 -27.99 -8.88
CA PHE A 36 0.55 -28.95 -8.40
C PHE A 36 0.00 -30.37 -8.24
N LEU A 37 -1.22 -30.49 -7.71
CA LEU A 37 -1.87 -31.78 -7.47
C LEU A 37 -2.40 -32.45 -8.75
N MET A 38 -2.61 -31.65 -9.79
CA MET A 38 -3.22 -32.08 -11.07
C MET A 38 -2.33 -31.67 -12.25
N PRO A 39 -1.15 -32.31 -12.41
CA PRO A 39 -0.39 -32.17 -13.64
C PRO A 39 -1.23 -32.55 -14.87
N PRO A 40 -0.94 -32.03 -16.06
CA PRO A 40 -1.65 -32.38 -17.27
C PRO A 40 -1.76 -33.90 -17.47
N GLY A 41 -2.98 -34.42 -17.68
CA GLY A 41 -3.23 -35.84 -17.87
C GLY A 41 -3.52 -36.63 -16.58
N THR A 42 -3.51 -36.02 -15.40
CA THR A 42 -3.85 -36.72 -14.14
C THR A 42 -5.32 -36.43 -13.72
N PRO A 43 -6.03 -37.45 -13.20
CA PRO A 43 -7.39 -37.25 -12.67
C PRO A 43 -7.37 -36.37 -11.41
N GLU A 44 -8.51 -35.73 -11.13
CA GLU A 44 -8.67 -34.92 -9.92
C GLU A 44 -8.50 -35.80 -8.67
N PRO A 45 -7.53 -35.52 -7.78
CA PRO A 45 -7.31 -36.32 -6.59
C PRO A 45 -8.51 -36.21 -5.64
N SER A 46 -8.86 -37.32 -5.00
CA SER A 46 -9.86 -37.30 -3.95
C SER A 46 -9.45 -36.33 -2.84
N PHE A 47 -10.39 -35.57 -2.32
CA PHE A 47 -10.12 -34.65 -1.22
C PHE A 47 -9.61 -35.37 0.05
N SER A 48 -9.97 -36.64 0.22
CA SER A 48 -9.52 -37.52 1.31
C SER A 48 -8.09 -37.99 1.14
N SER A 49 -7.56 -38.13 -0.09
CA SER A 49 -6.20 -38.58 -0.33
C SER A 49 -5.11 -37.53 -0.08
N ILE A 50 -5.51 -36.25 0.10
CA ILE A 50 -4.53 -35.19 0.39
C ILE A 50 -4.15 -35.25 1.87
N ASP A 51 -2.99 -35.80 2.14
CA ASP A 51 -2.40 -35.86 3.48
C ASP A 51 -1.35 -34.75 3.72
N HIS A 52 -0.71 -34.79 4.87
CA HIS A 52 0.33 -33.83 5.22
C HIS A 52 1.61 -34.00 4.40
N ARG A 53 1.86 -35.19 3.82
CA ARG A 53 3.04 -35.47 2.98
C ARG A 53 2.92 -34.73 1.66
N VAL A 54 1.78 -34.84 0.99
CA VAL A 54 1.49 -34.11 -0.26
C VAL A 54 1.61 -32.59 -0.06
N ILE A 55 1.14 -32.07 1.07
CA ILE A 55 1.28 -30.62 1.36
C ILE A 55 2.76 -30.26 1.63
N ARG A 56 3.54 -31.15 2.24
CA ARG A 56 4.98 -30.96 2.43
C ARG A 56 5.72 -30.98 1.10
N GLU A 57 5.40 -31.90 0.20
CA GLU A 57 5.93 -31.95 -1.14
C GLU A 57 5.64 -30.67 -1.92
N PHE A 58 4.41 -30.14 -1.83
CA PHE A 58 4.08 -28.85 -2.41
C PHE A 58 4.95 -27.72 -1.85
N THR A 59 5.17 -27.68 -0.53
CA THR A 59 6.03 -26.63 0.07
C THR A 59 7.50 -26.79 -0.34
N GLY A 60 7.99 -28.03 -0.52
CA GLY A 60 9.30 -28.32 -1.12
C GLY A 60 9.41 -27.82 -2.55
N HIS A 61 8.45 -28.18 -3.39
CA HIS A 61 8.37 -27.69 -4.78
C HIS A 61 8.40 -26.15 -4.88
N LEU A 62 7.68 -25.46 -4.00
CA LEU A 62 7.73 -23.99 -3.96
C LEU A 62 9.10 -23.45 -3.56
N HIS A 63 9.82 -24.16 -2.70
CA HIS A 63 11.19 -23.83 -2.33
C HIS A 63 12.15 -24.02 -3.50
N ASP A 64 12.02 -25.13 -4.24
CA ASP A 64 12.83 -25.45 -5.42
C ASP A 64 12.62 -24.45 -6.56
N LEU A 65 11.40 -23.90 -6.67
CA LEU A 65 11.08 -22.76 -7.55
C LEU A 65 11.66 -21.42 -7.06
N GLY A 66 12.42 -21.39 -5.98
CA GLY A 66 13.07 -20.19 -5.46
C GLY A 66 12.12 -19.18 -4.78
N LEU A 67 10.91 -19.59 -4.39
CA LEU A 67 9.98 -18.67 -3.72
C LEU A 67 10.49 -18.26 -2.33
N GLN A 68 10.27 -17.01 -1.99
CA GLN A 68 10.60 -16.50 -0.66
C GLN A 68 9.79 -17.23 0.45
N LYS A 69 10.43 -17.46 1.59
CA LYS A 69 9.81 -18.12 2.76
C LYS A 69 8.49 -17.47 3.20
N SER A 70 8.36 -16.15 3.08
CA SER A 70 7.12 -15.40 3.36
C SER A 70 5.98 -15.77 2.42
N SER A 71 6.28 -15.97 1.13
CA SER A 71 5.30 -16.40 0.14
C SER A 71 4.86 -17.85 0.37
N ILE A 72 5.79 -18.75 0.70
CA ILE A 72 5.49 -20.14 1.05
C ILE A 72 4.61 -20.20 2.30
N ALA A 73 4.94 -19.41 3.33
CA ALA A 73 4.16 -19.33 4.56
C ALA A 73 2.72 -18.85 4.29
N ARG A 74 2.52 -17.84 3.42
CA ARG A 74 1.19 -17.36 3.04
C ARG A 74 0.38 -18.44 2.32
N LYS A 75 0.99 -19.14 1.37
CA LYS A 75 0.34 -20.24 0.63
C LYS A 75 -0.06 -21.38 1.57
N LEU A 76 0.80 -21.78 2.48
CA LEU A 76 0.49 -22.79 3.50
C LEU A 76 -0.65 -22.31 4.42
N ALA A 77 -0.69 -21.02 4.78
CA ALA A 77 -1.79 -20.44 5.55
C ALA A 77 -3.12 -20.48 4.80
N ALA A 78 -3.12 -20.24 3.47
CA ALA A 78 -4.32 -20.36 2.63
C ALA A 78 -4.83 -21.82 2.61
N ILE A 79 -3.94 -22.79 2.43
CA ILE A 79 -4.27 -24.23 2.44
C ILE A 79 -4.81 -24.64 3.82
N ARG A 80 -4.17 -24.23 4.91
CA ARG A 80 -4.66 -24.47 6.28
C ARG A 80 -6.06 -23.91 6.51
N SER A 81 -6.33 -22.73 5.99
CA SER A 81 -7.62 -22.08 6.12
C SER A 81 -8.69 -22.79 5.31
N LEU A 82 -8.37 -23.28 4.10
CA LEU A 82 -9.28 -24.10 3.30
C LEU A 82 -9.64 -25.41 4.04
N PHE A 83 -8.65 -26.15 4.49
CA PHE A 83 -8.93 -27.41 5.21
C PHE A 83 -9.67 -27.18 6.53
N LYS A 84 -9.41 -26.08 7.24
CA LYS A 84 -10.21 -25.69 8.42
C LYS A 84 -11.68 -25.45 8.06
N TYR A 85 -11.94 -24.81 6.93
CA TYR A 85 -13.30 -24.63 6.41
C TYR A 85 -13.95 -25.98 6.08
N CYS A 86 -13.23 -26.88 5.40
CA CYS A 86 -13.75 -28.19 5.03
C CYS A 86 -14.10 -29.07 6.24
N VAL A 87 -13.28 -29.01 7.29
CA VAL A 87 -13.60 -29.69 8.57
C VAL A 87 -14.88 -29.11 9.19
N ARG A 88 -15.02 -27.78 9.20
CA ARG A 88 -16.21 -27.12 9.72
C ARG A 88 -17.48 -27.48 8.96
N MET A 89 -17.36 -27.70 7.65
CA MET A 89 -18.49 -28.10 6.78
C MET A 89 -18.73 -29.61 6.72
N GLY A 90 -18.05 -30.40 7.57
CA GLY A 90 -18.20 -31.85 7.58
C GLY A 90 -17.64 -32.57 6.34
N MET A 91 -16.97 -31.85 5.44
CA MET A 91 -16.38 -32.44 4.23
C MET A 91 -15.16 -33.31 4.54
N ARG A 92 -14.57 -33.13 5.72
CA ARG A 92 -13.38 -33.85 6.18
C ARG A 92 -13.34 -33.90 7.71
N LYS A 93 -12.73 -34.95 8.28
CA LYS A 93 -12.60 -35.11 9.74
C LYS A 93 -11.43 -34.34 10.33
N ASP A 94 -10.36 -34.14 9.56
CA ASP A 94 -9.09 -33.57 10.01
C ASP A 94 -8.57 -32.44 9.10
N ASN A 95 -7.56 -31.72 9.57
CA ASN A 95 -6.84 -30.71 8.79
C ASN A 95 -5.36 -31.10 8.64
N PRO A 96 -4.97 -31.78 7.55
CA PRO A 96 -3.63 -32.28 7.35
C PRO A 96 -2.58 -31.17 7.26
N ALA A 97 -2.97 -29.97 6.83
CA ALA A 97 -2.05 -28.83 6.73
C ALA A 97 -1.56 -28.34 8.11
N ARG A 98 -2.22 -28.70 9.22
CA ARG A 98 -1.74 -28.37 10.58
C ARG A 98 -0.46 -29.10 10.95
N LEU A 99 -0.23 -30.28 10.39
CA LEU A 99 0.94 -31.12 10.64
C LEU A 99 2.19 -30.65 9.86
N VAL A 100 2.03 -29.76 8.90
CA VAL A 100 3.17 -29.20 8.14
C VAL A 100 3.70 -27.99 8.87
N ALA A 101 4.99 -27.95 9.19
CA ALA A 101 5.61 -26.82 9.89
C ALA A 101 5.59 -25.55 9.03
N MET A 102 5.35 -24.39 9.65
CA MET A 102 5.48 -23.10 8.98
C MET A 102 6.95 -22.77 8.77
N PRO A 103 7.35 -22.25 7.60
CA PRO A 103 8.70 -21.76 7.40
C PRO A 103 9.08 -20.73 8.47
N LYS A 104 10.23 -20.92 9.11
CA LYS A 104 10.77 -19.91 10.02
C LYS A 104 11.14 -18.67 9.23
N LEU A 105 10.42 -17.59 9.45
CA LEU A 105 10.74 -16.29 8.87
C LEU A 105 11.87 -15.65 9.66
N PRO A 106 12.90 -15.10 9.01
CA PRO A 106 13.93 -14.34 9.72
C PRO A 106 13.25 -13.15 10.42
N LYS A 107 13.49 -13.01 11.71
CA LYS A 107 13.13 -11.80 12.45
C LYS A 107 14.06 -10.69 11.96
N ARG A 108 13.66 -9.97 10.93
CA ARG A 108 14.31 -8.70 10.59
C ARG A 108 13.87 -7.70 11.65
N LEU A 109 14.79 -7.21 12.45
CA LEU A 109 14.55 -5.99 13.22
C LEU A 109 14.26 -4.91 12.18
N PRO A 110 13.10 -4.26 12.23
CA PRO A 110 12.83 -3.16 11.33
C PRO A 110 13.87 -2.08 11.66
N SER A 111 14.77 -1.83 10.73
CA SER A 111 15.61 -0.66 10.78
C SER A 111 14.69 0.55 10.55
N VAL A 112 14.50 1.33 11.57
CA VAL A 112 13.72 2.57 11.49
C VAL A 112 14.70 3.68 11.18
N LEU A 113 14.46 4.42 10.10
CA LEU A 113 15.20 5.67 9.84
C LEU A 113 15.02 6.61 11.02
N SER A 114 16.06 7.32 11.41
CA SER A 114 15.94 8.38 12.43
C SER A 114 15.04 9.52 11.92
N ALA A 115 14.55 10.33 12.85
CA ALA A 115 13.75 11.51 12.49
C ALA A 115 14.57 12.49 11.66
N GLU A 116 15.86 12.64 11.99
CA GLU A 116 16.80 13.51 11.27
C GLU A 116 17.04 13.03 9.84
N GLU A 117 17.30 11.73 9.64
CA GLU A 117 17.50 11.16 8.31
C GLU A 117 16.26 11.34 7.41
N LEU A 118 15.05 11.11 7.96
CA LEU A 118 13.81 11.32 7.25
C LEU A 118 13.53 12.79 6.96
N ASN A 119 13.78 13.67 7.90
CA ASN A 119 13.63 15.11 7.71
C ASN A 119 14.59 15.62 6.62
N THR A 120 15.88 15.25 6.69
CA THR A 120 16.88 15.59 5.69
C THR A 120 16.45 15.09 4.30
N PHE A 121 16.00 13.84 4.21
CA PHE A 121 15.50 13.27 2.96
C PHE A 121 14.32 14.05 2.39
N LEU A 122 13.34 14.42 3.22
CA LEU A 122 12.14 15.13 2.78
C LEU A 122 12.43 16.61 2.45
N ASP A 123 13.37 17.25 3.12
CA ASP A 123 13.76 18.62 2.84
C ASP A 123 14.60 18.71 1.55
N GLN A 124 15.46 17.74 1.29
CA GLN A 124 16.24 17.63 0.06
C GLN A 124 15.50 16.97 -1.10
N PHE A 125 14.25 16.60 -0.91
CA PHE A 125 13.48 15.81 -1.89
C PHE A 125 13.47 16.42 -3.30
N THR A 126 13.35 17.73 -3.39
CA THR A 126 13.32 18.46 -4.67
C THR A 126 14.68 18.41 -5.37
N GLU A 127 15.77 18.50 -4.62
CA GLU A 127 17.15 18.44 -5.13
C GLU A 127 17.49 17.03 -5.60
N ILE A 128 17.17 16.02 -4.79
CA ILE A 128 17.34 14.60 -5.13
C ILE A 128 16.60 14.28 -6.44
N ALA A 129 15.38 14.77 -6.57
CA ALA A 129 14.57 14.56 -7.76
C ALA A 129 15.13 15.29 -8.99
N ALA A 130 15.69 16.50 -8.82
CA ALA A 130 16.30 17.28 -9.89
C ALA A 130 17.58 16.63 -10.40
N ALA A 131 18.45 16.17 -9.49
CA ALA A 131 19.71 15.50 -9.83
C ALA A 131 19.50 14.19 -10.59
N ALA A 132 18.39 13.49 -10.32
CA ALA A 132 18.05 12.24 -10.98
C ALA A 132 17.38 12.40 -12.36
N THR A 133 17.01 13.62 -12.75
CA THR A 133 16.43 13.89 -14.07
C THR A 133 17.58 14.06 -15.06
N PRO A 134 17.77 13.14 -16.04
CA PRO A 134 18.86 13.27 -16.98
C PRO A 134 18.75 14.61 -17.72
N VAL A 135 19.75 15.47 -17.57
CA VAL A 135 19.92 16.67 -18.38
C VAL A 135 19.96 16.17 -19.81
N ARG A 136 19.01 16.59 -20.61
CA ARG A 136 19.00 16.29 -22.06
C ARG A 136 20.25 16.90 -22.66
N ARG A 137 21.30 16.10 -22.84
CA ARG A 137 22.40 16.47 -23.74
C ARG A 137 21.75 16.68 -25.09
N GLU A 138 21.73 17.92 -25.54
CA GLU A 138 21.38 18.28 -26.92
C GLU A 138 22.43 17.62 -27.83
N ASN A 139 22.15 16.41 -28.26
CA ASN A 139 22.85 15.83 -29.38
C ASN A 139 22.43 16.60 -30.64
N LYS A 140 23.21 17.63 -30.96
CA LYS A 140 23.23 18.28 -32.29
C LYS A 140 23.67 17.25 -33.30
N ARG A 141 22.80 16.39 -33.80
CA ARG A 141 22.92 15.64 -35.08
C ARG A 141 21.72 14.73 -35.22
N CYS A 142 20.63 15.27 -35.80
CA CYS A 142 19.79 14.60 -36.78
C CYS A 142 18.71 15.59 -37.21
N LEU A 143 18.92 16.14 -38.40
CA LEU A 143 17.93 16.85 -39.20
C LEU A 143 16.91 15.81 -39.69
N SER A 144 15.88 15.55 -38.92
CA SER A 144 14.64 14.92 -39.39
C SER A 144 13.54 15.37 -38.46
N SER A 145 12.59 16.10 -39.03
CA SER A 145 11.32 16.66 -38.57
C SER A 145 11.07 16.65 -37.03
N PRO A 146 10.61 17.78 -36.47
CA PRO A 146 10.31 17.87 -35.04
C PRO A 146 9.14 16.93 -34.72
N LYS A 147 9.43 15.71 -34.25
CA LYS A 147 8.42 14.89 -33.59
C LYS A 147 7.89 15.71 -32.42
N LYS A 148 6.64 16.17 -32.53
CA LYS A 148 5.90 16.82 -31.43
C LYS A 148 6.20 16.03 -30.15
N PRO A 149 6.57 16.69 -29.04
CA PRO A 149 6.83 16.00 -27.78
C PRO A 149 5.62 15.15 -27.43
N SER A 150 5.84 13.85 -27.28
CA SER A 150 4.77 12.96 -26.88
C SER A 150 4.24 13.46 -25.52
N PRO A 151 2.92 13.62 -25.33
CA PRO A 151 2.34 14.10 -24.08
C PRO A 151 2.59 13.15 -22.88
N ALA A 152 3.28 12.05 -23.07
CA ALA A 152 3.67 11.09 -22.04
C ALA A 152 4.85 11.53 -21.16
N ARG A 153 5.49 12.66 -21.48
CA ARG A 153 6.47 13.32 -20.63
C ARG A 153 5.86 14.61 -20.08
N ALA A 154 4.76 14.50 -19.34
CA ALA A 154 4.49 15.50 -18.31
C ALA A 154 5.79 15.65 -17.55
N ASP A 155 6.37 16.85 -17.60
CA ASP A 155 7.71 17.14 -17.15
C ASP A 155 7.94 16.41 -15.84
N ALA A 156 8.92 15.50 -15.78
CA ALA A 156 9.17 14.69 -14.57
C ALA A 156 9.34 15.61 -13.36
N ARG A 157 9.78 16.85 -13.59
CA ARG A 157 9.87 17.94 -12.60
C ARG A 157 8.50 18.36 -12.04
N VAL A 158 7.44 18.31 -12.84
CA VAL A 158 6.09 18.68 -12.39
C VAL A 158 5.55 17.65 -11.40
N LEU A 159 5.81 16.35 -11.64
CA LEU A 159 5.36 15.28 -10.75
C LEU A 159 6.13 15.22 -9.42
N VAL A 160 7.31 15.83 -9.33
CA VAL A 160 8.09 15.89 -8.08
C VAL A 160 7.32 16.58 -6.96
N ARG A 161 6.58 17.65 -7.24
CA ARG A 161 5.75 18.34 -6.24
C ARG A 161 4.66 17.42 -5.69
N ARG A 162 4.01 16.64 -6.55
CA ARG A 162 3.06 15.60 -6.14
C ARG A 162 3.75 14.54 -5.26
N ASP A 163 4.89 14.06 -5.72
CA ASP A 163 5.61 12.98 -5.03
C ASP A 163 6.07 13.46 -3.64
N ARG A 164 6.54 14.69 -3.51
CA ARG A 164 6.87 15.30 -2.21
C ARG A 164 5.64 15.34 -1.29
N ALA A 165 4.52 15.88 -1.75
CA ALA A 165 3.29 15.91 -0.96
C ALA A 165 2.85 14.51 -0.53
N LEU A 166 2.96 13.51 -1.41
CA LEU A 166 2.65 12.12 -1.11
C LEU A 166 3.52 11.57 0.04
N PHE A 167 4.82 11.87 0.05
CA PHE A 167 5.73 11.43 1.12
C PHE A 167 5.46 12.16 2.44
N GLU A 168 5.20 13.47 2.40
CA GLU A 168 4.83 14.25 3.59
C GLU A 168 3.57 13.68 4.25
N PHE A 169 2.55 13.31 3.46
CA PHE A 169 1.34 12.71 4.00
C PHE A 169 1.54 11.26 4.48
N LEU A 170 2.39 10.46 3.81
CA LEU A 170 2.69 9.10 4.26
C LEU A 170 3.39 9.10 5.62
N TYR A 171 4.36 9.97 5.80
CA TYR A 171 5.13 10.07 7.03
C TYR A 171 4.42 10.96 8.04
N GLY A 172 4.07 12.20 7.68
CA GLY A 172 3.46 13.16 8.60
C GLY A 172 2.11 12.72 9.18
N CYS A 173 1.32 11.95 8.45
CA CYS A 173 0.03 11.43 8.94
C CYS A 173 0.06 9.93 9.26
N GLY A 174 1.18 9.26 9.09
CA GLY A 174 1.29 7.83 9.30
C GLY A 174 0.31 6.99 8.48
N LEU A 175 -0.04 7.40 7.26
CA LEU A 175 -1.06 6.76 6.44
C LEU A 175 -0.59 5.42 5.85
N ARG A 176 -1.50 4.46 5.71
CA ARG A 176 -1.29 3.31 4.82
C ARG A 176 -1.36 3.75 3.37
N ALA A 177 -0.62 3.08 2.47
CA ALA A 177 -0.70 3.38 1.04
C ALA A 177 -2.13 3.34 0.49
N SER A 178 -2.97 2.42 0.98
CA SER A 178 -4.38 2.31 0.60
C SER A 178 -5.22 3.50 1.10
N GLU A 179 -4.94 3.98 2.30
CA GLU A 179 -5.60 5.14 2.89
C GLU A 179 -5.24 6.40 2.10
N LEU A 180 -3.95 6.64 1.88
CA LEU A 180 -3.48 7.79 1.09
C LEU A 180 -4.09 7.81 -0.31
N THR A 181 -4.06 6.68 -1.02
CA THR A 181 -4.62 6.61 -2.38
C THR A 181 -6.14 6.72 -2.41
N GLY A 182 -6.81 6.42 -1.31
CA GLY A 182 -8.26 6.53 -1.16
C GLY A 182 -8.77 7.92 -0.83
N LEU A 183 -7.90 8.88 -0.47
CA LEU A 183 -8.30 10.22 -0.06
C LEU A 183 -9.01 10.99 -1.17
N ASN A 184 -10.10 11.64 -0.80
CA ASN A 184 -10.86 12.57 -1.63
C ASN A 184 -10.72 14.00 -1.10
N LEU A 185 -11.08 14.99 -1.90
CA LEU A 185 -11.11 16.40 -1.49
C LEU A 185 -12.03 16.64 -0.29
N THR A 186 -13.13 15.91 -0.21
CA THR A 186 -14.08 15.97 0.92
C THR A 186 -13.53 15.39 2.23
N ASP A 187 -12.45 14.63 2.16
CA ASP A 187 -11.80 14.05 3.34
C ASP A 187 -10.74 15.00 3.94
N LEU A 188 -10.47 16.13 3.27
CA LEU A 188 -9.44 17.11 3.63
C LEU A 188 -10.08 18.40 4.17
N ASP A 189 -9.76 18.74 5.40
CA ASP A 189 -10.00 20.05 5.97
C ASP A 189 -8.68 20.80 6.07
N ARG A 190 -8.54 21.86 5.24
CA ARG A 190 -7.30 22.64 5.15
C ARG A 190 -7.21 23.72 6.23
N GLN A 191 -8.34 24.16 6.78
CA GLN A 191 -8.40 25.19 7.80
C GLN A 191 -8.02 24.58 9.16
N GLU A 192 -8.64 23.45 9.48
CA GLU A 192 -8.36 22.71 10.71
C GLU A 192 -7.14 21.79 10.59
N GLN A 193 -6.48 21.69 9.42
CA GLN A 193 -5.34 20.81 9.16
C GLN A 193 -5.60 19.34 9.54
N ILE A 194 -6.76 18.83 9.19
CA ILE A 194 -7.15 17.45 9.50
C ILE A 194 -7.57 16.65 8.25
N LEU A 195 -7.35 15.35 8.34
CA LEU A 195 -7.78 14.36 7.36
C LEU A 195 -8.78 13.39 7.98
N ARG A 196 -9.86 13.10 7.26
CA ARG A 196 -10.74 11.96 7.55
C ARG A 196 -10.27 10.75 6.79
N VAL A 197 -9.77 9.75 7.52
CA VAL A 197 -9.16 8.57 6.92
C VAL A 197 -10.07 7.36 7.11
N ARG A 198 -10.43 6.70 5.99
CA ARG A 198 -11.25 5.48 6.01
C ARG A 198 -10.37 4.25 6.04
N GLY A 199 -10.49 3.46 7.12
CA GLY A 199 -9.78 2.21 7.31
C GLY A 199 -10.56 0.97 6.89
N LYS A 200 -10.00 -0.20 7.17
CA LYS A 200 -10.66 -1.49 6.94
C LYS A 200 -11.97 -1.60 7.73
N GLY A 201 -13.06 -2.00 7.08
CA GLY A 201 -14.37 -2.19 7.71
C GLY A 201 -15.17 -0.90 7.87
N ARG A 202 -14.94 0.11 7.04
CA ARG A 202 -15.60 1.44 7.06
C ARG A 202 -15.39 2.22 8.36
N ARG A 203 -14.35 1.91 9.13
CA ARG A 203 -14.01 2.71 10.30
C ARG A 203 -13.30 3.98 9.85
N GLU A 204 -13.76 5.10 10.33
CA GLU A 204 -13.17 6.41 10.08
C GLU A 204 -12.35 6.86 11.28
N ARG A 205 -11.27 7.59 11.02
CA ARG A 205 -10.51 8.31 12.02
C ARG A 205 -10.10 9.66 11.49
N VAL A 206 -9.88 10.60 12.38
CA VAL A 206 -9.31 11.90 12.06
C VAL A 206 -7.82 11.86 12.37
N VAL A 207 -7.01 12.41 11.46
CA VAL A 207 -5.55 12.49 11.61
C VAL A 207 -5.14 13.92 11.29
N PRO A 208 -4.42 14.61 12.18
CA PRO A 208 -3.84 15.92 11.88
C PRO A 208 -2.72 15.81 10.85
N PHE A 209 -2.41 16.91 10.19
CA PHE A 209 -1.24 17.04 9.33
C PHE A 209 -0.54 18.38 9.57
N GLY A 210 0.78 18.34 9.65
CA GLY A 210 1.59 19.50 10.00
C GLY A 210 1.81 20.49 8.86
N SER A 211 2.47 21.59 9.20
CA SER A 211 2.79 22.71 8.31
C SER A 211 3.57 22.29 7.05
N LYS A 212 4.49 21.34 7.18
CA LYS A 212 5.28 20.80 6.05
C LYS A 212 4.40 20.06 5.03
N ALA A 213 3.45 19.25 5.51
CA ALA A 213 2.50 18.54 4.66
C ALA A 213 1.55 19.53 3.96
N GLN A 214 1.11 20.57 4.67
CA GLN A 214 0.29 21.64 4.08
C GLN A 214 1.04 22.37 2.98
N ALA A 215 2.26 22.83 3.24
CA ALA A 215 3.09 23.54 2.24
C ALA A 215 3.34 22.66 1.00
N ALA A 216 3.62 21.38 1.20
CA ALA A 216 3.80 20.44 0.09
C ALA A 216 2.52 20.23 -0.72
N LEU A 217 1.36 20.17 -0.06
CA LEU A 217 0.06 20.09 -0.71
C LEU A 217 -0.23 21.33 -1.54
N GLU A 218 0.03 22.53 -1.01
CA GLU A 218 -0.13 23.80 -1.71
C GLU A 218 0.75 23.89 -2.94
N ALA A 219 2.01 23.47 -2.84
CA ALA A 219 2.90 23.39 -3.98
C ALA A 219 2.45 22.40 -5.06
N TYR A 220 1.75 21.33 -4.66
CA TYR A 220 1.19 20.33 -5.57
C TYR A 220 -0.11 20.79 -6.23
N TRP A 221 -0.88 21.68 -5.62
CA TRP A 221 -2.22 22.03 -6.05
C TRP A 221 -2.33 22.51 -7.52
N PRO A 222 -1.46 23.44 -8.00
CA PRO A 222 -1.45 23.83 -9.42
C PRO A 222 -1.19 22.65 -10.35
N VAL A 223 -0.24 21.79 -9.97
CA VAL A 223 0.11 20.59 -10.75
C VAL A 223 -1.08 19.63 -10.87
N ARG A 224 -1.86 19.48 -9.78
CA ARG A 224 -3.06 18.65 -9.77
C ARG A 224 -4.10 19.14 -10.79
N ILE A 225 -4.31 20.45 -10.87
CA ILE A 225 -5.22 21.07 -11.85
C ILE A 225 -4.74 20.77 -13.27
N ASP A 226 -3.45 20.94 -13.53
CA ASP A 226 -2.87 20.65 -14.85
C ASP A 226 -2.97 19.18 -15.24
N LEU A 227 -2.82 18.26 -14.28
CA LEU A 227 -3.01 16.83 -14.51
C LEU A 227 -4.46 16.49 -14.88
N ILE A 228 -5.45 17.13 -14.28
CA ILE A 228 -6.86 16.96 -14.63
C ILE A 228 -7.13 17.46 -16.05
N ARG A 229 -6.64 18.65 -16.38
CA ARG A 229 -6.79 19.25 -17.72
C ARG A 229 -6.15 18.37 -18.79
N ALA A 230 -4.89 17.96 -18.58
CA ALA A 230 -4.18 17.08 -19.49
C ALA A 230 -4.86 15.70 -19.64
N GLY A 231 -5.46 15.17 -18.56
CA GLY A 231 -6.25 13.95 -18.57
C GLY A 231 -7.52 14.08 -19.40
N ALA A 232 -8.25 15.19 -19.26
CA ALA A 232 -9.45 15.50 -20.04
C ALA A 232 -9.14 15.66 -21.55
N ASP A 233 -8.05 16.36 -21.87
CA ASP A 233 -7.61 16.51 -23.27
C ASP A 233 -7.20 15.18 -23.88
N ARG A 234 -6.54 14.31 -23.11
CA ARG A 234 -6.20 12.97 -23.56
C ARG A 234 -7.45 12.14 -23.82
N GLN A 235 -8.45 12.19 -22.95
CA GLN A 235 -9.72 11.50 -23.13
C GLN A 235 -10.44 11.94 -24.42
N ARG A 236 -10.45 13.25 -24.71
CA ARG A 236 -11.04 13.78 -25.95
C ARG A 236 -10.33 13.28 -27.21
N ARG A 237 -9.00 13.09 -27.13
CA ARG A 237 -8.18 12.62 -28.28
C ARG A 237 -8.20 11.11 -28.49
N LEU A 238 -8.31 10.34 -27.42
CA LEU A 238 -8.18 8.88 -27.44
C LEU A 238 -9.48 8.26 -26.90
N ARG A 239 -10.29 7.69 -27.80
CA ARG A 239 -11.62 7.13 -27.47
C ARG A 239 -11.64 6.08 -26.36
N ASN A 240 -10.50 5.43 -26.05
CA ASN A 240 -10.37 4.35 -25.06
C ASN A 240 -9.69 4.77 -23.76
N THR A 241 -9.64 6.06 -23.41
CA THR A 241 -9.10 6.50 -22.12
C THR A 241 -10.20 6.77 -21.12
N LEU A 242 -9.97 6.35 -19.88
CA LEU A 242 -10.89 6.62 -18.78
C LEU A 242 -10.82 8.12 -18.37
N PRO A 243 -11.93 8.72 -17.91
CA PRO A 243 -11.99 10.11 -17.51
C PRO A 243 -11.06 10.39 -16.30
N PRO A 244 -10.63 11.64 -16.13
CA PRO A 244 -9.94 12.05 -14.90
C PRO A 244 -10.85 11.91 -13.68
N GLU A 245 -10.24 11.81 -12.50
CA GLU A 245 -10.93 11.68 -11.21
C GLU A 245 -10.69 12.94 -10.35
N PRO A 246 -11.42 14.04 -10.59
CA PRO A 246 -11.17 15.32 -9.94
C PRO A 246 -11.42 15.33 -8.44
N GLU A 247 -12.16 14.37 -7.89
CA GLU A 247 -12.38 14.20 -6.45
C GLU A 247 -11.18 13.62 -5.72
N ALA A 248 -10.29 12.90 -6.40
CA ALA A 248 -9.11 12.32 -5.75
C ALA A 248 -8.05 13.37 -5.43
N ILE A 249 -7.45 13.34 -4.23
CA ILE A 249 -6.36 14.26 -3.86
C ILE A 249 -5.13 13.95 -4.71
N PHE A 250 -4.64 12.71 -4.68
CA PHE A 250 -3.41 12.32 -5.35
C PHE A 250 -3.68 11.66 -6.71
N LEU A 251 -3.17 12.29 -7.76
CA LEU A 251 -3.40 11.88 -9.15
C LEU A 251 -2.15 11.26 -9.78
N ASN A 252 -2.39 10.35 -10.71
CA ASN A 252 -1.35 9.88 -11.63
C ASN A 252 -1.18 10.86 -12.82
N TYR A 253 -0.26 10.56 -13.72
CA TYR A 253 0.01 11.38 -14.91
C TYR A 253 -1.18 11.48 -15.91
N SER A 254 -2.21 10.69 -15.74
CA SER A 254 -3.43 10.72 -16.57
C SER A 254 -4.59 11.46 -15.91
N GLY A 255 -4.35 12.18 -14.82
CA GLY A 255 -5.41 12.88 -14.08
C GLY A 255 -6.34 11.97 -13.29
N ARG A 256 -6.00 10.69 -13.14
CA ARG A 256 -6.77 9.71 -12.37
C ARG A 256 -6.10 9.42 -11.03
N ARG A 257 -6.85 8.88 -10.11
CA ARG A 257 -6.35 8.45 -8.79
C ARG A 257 -5.07 7.62 -8.90
N ILE A 258 -4.08 7.94 -8.09
CA ILE A 258 -2.84 7.17 -8.03
C ILE A 258 -3.09 5.80 -7.38
N GLY A 259 -2.52 4.74 -7.93
CA GLY A 259 -2.66 3.40 -7.37
C GLY A 259 -1.60 3.07 -6.32
N GLN A 260 -1.93 2.20 -5.37
CA GLN A 260 -1.02 1.75 -4.30
C GLN A 260 0.31 1.19 -4.82
N ARG A 261 0.28 0.43 -5.94
CA ARG A 261 1.51 -0.08 -6.58
C ARG A 261 2.41 1.04 -7.08
N SER A 262 1.81 2.14 -7.55
CA SER A 262 2.57 3.33 -8.00
C SER A 262 3.21 4.04 -6.82
N VAL A 263 2.50 4.20 -5.70
CA VAL A 263 3.05 4.72 -4.45
C VAL A 263 4.25 3.89 -3.98
N GLY A 264 4.12 2.56 -3.93
CA GLY A 264 5.24 1.68 -3.55
C GLY A 264 6.44 1.80 -4.49
N ARG A 265 6.21 1.95 -5.81
CA ARG A 265 7.29 2.18 -6.79
C ARG A 265 7.97 3.55 -6.61
N LEU A 266 7.20 4.59 -6.28
CA LEU A 266 7.75 5.91 -5.99
C LEU A 266 8.63 5.88 -4.74
N VAL A 267 8.17 5.25 -3.65
CA VAL A 267 8.97 5.11 -2.42
C VAL A 267 10.30 4.43 -2.74
N LYS A 268 10.30 3.30 -3.43
CA LYS A 268 11.53 2.60 -3.84
C LYS A 268 12.42 3.43 -4.78
N LYS A 269 11.82 4.19 -5.70
CA LYS A 269 12.54 5.07 -6.62
C LYS A 269 13.34 6.12 -5.84
N TYR A 270 12.67 6.86 -4.96
CA TYR A 270 13.29 7.97 -4.23
C TYR A 270 14.27 7.49 -3.14
N SER A 271 14.01 6.35 -2.51
CA SER A 271 14.97 5.71 -1.61
C SER A 271 16.30 5.41 -2.30
N ARG A 272 16.24 4.85 -3.52
CA ARG A 272 17.45 4.59 -4.33
C ARG A 272 18.16 5.86 -4.76
N LEU A 273 17.42 6.89 -5.14
CA LEU A 273 17.97 8.18 -5.56
C LEU A 273 18.68 8.91 -4.41
N ALA A 274 18.21 8.72 -3.19
CA ALA A 274 18.82 9.24 -1.98
C ALA A 274 19.98 8.37 -1.45
N ASN A 275 20.37 7.32 -2.19
CA ASN A 275 21.39 6.35 -1.75
C ASN A 275 21.11 5.78 -0.36
N MET A 276 19.81 5.61 -0.03
CA MET A 276 19.43 5.02 1.25
C MET A 276 19.59 3.50 1.16
N ASP A 277 20.41 2.92 2.03
CA ASP A 277 20.62 1.45 2.11
C ASP A 277 19.40 0.67 2.64
N TRP A 278 18.27 1.34 2.82
CA TRP A 278 17.09 0.82 3.44
C TRP A 278 16.07 0.35 2.38
N ASP A 279 15.49 -0.82 2.57
CA ASP A 279 14.32 -1.24 1.78
C ASP A 279 13.07 -0.43 2.22
N LEU A 280 13.10 0.88 1.91
CA LEU A 280 12.03 1.80 2.28
C LEU A 280 10.76 1.45 1.52
N HIS A 281 9.67 1.33 2.24
CA HIS A 281 8.33 1.07 1.70
C HIS A 281 7.28 1.86 2.51
N PRO A 282 6.04 2.00 2.03
CA PRO A 282 5.04 2.82 2.74
C PRO A 282 4.78 2.40 4.19
N HIS A 283 4.93 1.11 4.51
CA HIS A 283 4.81 0.63 5.90
C HIS A 283 5.98 1.06 6.78
N SER A 284 7.20 1.18 6.22
CA SER A 284 8.36 1.69 6.97
C SER A 284 8.14 3.14 7.39
N LEU A 285 7.60 4.00 6.50
CA LEU A 285 7.29 5.39 6.82
C LEU A 285 6.25 5.50 7.95
N ARG A 286 5.21 4.66 7.89
CA ARG A 286 4.21 4.61 8.95
C ARG A 286 4.79 4.06 10.27
N HIS A 287 5.72 3.13 10.20
CA HIS A 287 6.40 2.61 11.38
C HIS A 287 7.31 3.69 11.99
N ALA A 288 8.05 4.43 11.16
CA ALA A 288 8.84 5.58 11.58
C ALA A 288 7.96 6.65 12.27
N PHE A 289 6.81 7.01 11.69
CA PHE A 289 5.84 7.88 12.33
C PHE A 289 5.50 7.44 13.76
N ALA A 290 5.14 6.16 13.93
CA ALA A 290 4.77 5.65 15.26
C ALA A 290 5.96 5.66 16.24
N THR A 291 7.14 5.29 15.76
CA THR A 291 8.35 5.19 16.59
C THR A 291 8.84 6.57 17.00
N HIS A 292 8.82 7.56 16.10
CA HIS A 292 9.25 8.93 16.41
C HIS A 292 8.29 9.60 17.38
N LEU A 293 6.99 9.51 17.19
CA LEU A 293 6.02 10.03 18.16
C LEU A 293 6.24 9.42 19.56
N LEU A 294 6.52 8.11 19.63
CA LEU A 294 6.77 7.45 20.90
C LEU A 294 8.08 7.90 21.54
N ALA A 295 9.14 8.09 20.74
CA ALA A 295 10.44 8.57 21.20
C ALA A 295 10.34 10.00 21.76
N ASP A 296 9.52 10.84 21.17
CA ASP A 296 9.28 12.23 21.59
C ASP A 296 8.17 12.36 22.66
N GLY A 297 7.82 11.22 23.31
CA GLY A 297 6.99 11.18 24.51
C GLY A 297 5.49 11.22 24.30
N ALA A 298 5.01 10.97 23.07
CA ALA A 298 3.57 10.84 22.84
C ALA A 298 3.01 9.58 23.52
N ASP A 299 1.82 9.73 24.12
CA ASP A 299 1.14 8.60 24.74
C ASP A 299 0.79 7.50 23.72
N LEU A 300 1.05 6.25 24.12
CA LEU A 300 0.82 5.08 23.26
C LEU A 300 -0.63 4.97 22.79
N ARG A 301 -1.58 5.41 23.61
CA ARG A 301 -3.01 5.41 23.28
C ARG A 301 -3.32 6.42 22.19
N ALA A 302 -2.77 7.63 22.28
CA ALA A 302 -2.90 8.65 21.23
C ALA A 302 -2.30 8.16 19.91
N ILE A 303 -1.11 7.53 19.94
CA ILE A 303 -0.51 6.91 18.76
C ILE A 303 -1.39 5.81 18.16
N GLN A 304 -2.00 4.96 18.99
CA GLN A 304 -2.92 3.92 18.52
C GLN A 304 -4.18 4.49 17.87
N GLU A 305 -4.71 5.60 18.39
CA GLU A 305 -5.87 6.32 17.83
C GLU A 305 -5.50 6.95 16.47
N LEU A 306 -4.39 7.67 16.38
CA LEU A 306 -3.87 8.22 15.12
C LEU A 306 -3.66 7.15 14.05
N LEU A 307 -3.16 5.99 14.45
CA LEU A 307 -2.92 4.87 13.55
C LEU A 307 -4.17 4.04 13.25
N GLY A 308 -5.23 4.12 14.04
CA GLY A 308 -6.46 3.33 13.88
C GLY A 308 -6.21 1.84 14.11
N HIS A 309 -5.61 1.47 15.25
CA HIS A 309 -5.40 0.09 15.66
C HIS A 309 -6.68 -0.54 16.21
N LYS A 310 -6.87 -1.85 15.99
CA LYS A 310 -8.12 -2.60 16.23
C LYS A 310 -8.56 -2.74 17.68
N SER A 311 -7.78 -2.33 18.66
CA SER A 311 -7.87 -2.80 20.05
C SER A 311 -8.90 -2.09 20.92
N LEU A 312 -9.52 -1.01 20.49
CA LEU A 312 -10.55 -0.38 21.27
C LEU A 312 -11.85 -0.27 20.46
N SER A 313 -12.82 -1.06 20.89
CA SER A 313 -14.20 -1.00 20.43
C SER A 313 -14.77 0.39 20.72
N THR A 314 -15.41 0.91 19.76
CA THR A 314 -16.44 1.93 19.72
C THR A 314 -16.15 2.96 18.65
N THR A 315 -17.15 3.17 17.83
CA THR A 315 -17.31 4.34 16.98
C THR A 315 -17.42 5.55 17.92
N GLN A 316 -16.28 5.98 18.49
CA GLN A 316 -16.25 7.26 19.20
C GLN A 316 -16.50 8.35 18.16
N LYS A 317 -17.60 9.07 18.30
CA LYS A 317 -17.78 10.35 17.61
C LYS A 317 -16.63 11.24 18.10
N TYR A 318 -15.70 11.56 17.19
CA TYR A 318 -14.64 12.51 17.51
C TYR A 318 -15.29 13.86 17.82
N THR A 319 -15.23 14.26 19.07
CA THR A 319 -15.64 15.59 19.49
C THR A 319 -14.52 16.58 19.19
N HIS A 320 -14.86 17.87 19.07
CA HIS A 320 -13.84 18.92 18.89
C HIS A 320 -12.75 18.89 19.98
N ALA A 321 -13.11 18.53 21.21
CA ALA A 321 -12.16 18.39 22.33
C ALA A 321 -11.15 17.26 22.07
N THR A 322 -11.61 16.11 21.58
CA THR A 322 -10.73 14.96 21.26
C THR A 322 -9.78 15.29 20.10
N ILE A 323 -10.26 16.03 19.08
CA ILE A 323 -9.44 16.45 17.94
C ILE A 323 -8.34 17.41 18.41
N ARG A 324 -8.65 18.39 19.26
CA ARG A 324 -7.65 19.31 19.83
C ARG A 324 -6.58 18.58 20.63
N GLN A 325 -6.96 17.63 21.47
CA GLN A 325 -6.00 16.80 22.22
C GLN A 325 -5.06 16.02 21.30
N LEU A 326 -5.58 15.45 20.21
CA LEU A 326 -4.77 14.75 19.23
C LEU A 326 -3.80 15.69 18.47
N MET A 327 -4.26 16.92 18.16
CA MET A 327 -3.41 17.95 17.56
C MET A 327 -2.29 18.38 18.53
N GLU A 328 -2.60 18.65 19.79
CA GLU A 328 -1.58 19.01 20.79
C GLU A 328 -0.51 17.92 20.97
N VAL A 329 -0.91 16.65 20.98
CA VAL A 329 0.03 15.53 21.05
C VAL A 329 0.88 15.47 19.77
N TYR A 330 0.25 15.68 18.62
CA TYR A 330 0.94 15.68 17.32
C TYR A 330 1.94 16.84 17.24
N ASP A 331 1.53 18.05 17.54
CA ASP A 331 2.36 19.26 17.46
C ASP A 331 3.58 19.22 18.41
N LYS A 332 3.40 18.58 19.58
CA LYS A 332 4.50 18.42 20.55
C LYS A 332 5.50 17.33 20.18
N ALA A 333 5.06 16.26 19.51
CA ALA A 333 5.84 15.05 19.38
C ALA A 333 6.20 14.70 17.93
N HIS A 334 5.60 15.35 16.90
CA HIS A 334 5.90 14.98 15.53
C HIS A 334 6.97 15.89 14.91
N PRO A 335 8.07 15.33 14.36
CA PRO A 335 9.19 16.12 13.82
C PRO A 335 8.85 17.03 12.62
N ARG A 336 7.63 16.90 12.06
CA ARG A 336 7.15 17.69 10.91
C ARG A 336 5.79 18.34 11.16
N ALA A 337 5.47 18.61 12.43
CA ALA A 337 4.27 19.33 12.82
C ALA A 337 4.22 20.75 12.22
#